data_d69cd3c95118a9b6c9b5bf6b325f0631
#
_entry.id   d69cd3c95118a9b6c9b5bf6b325f0631
#
_cell.length_a   1.000
_cell.length_b   1.000
_cell.length_c   1.000
_cell.angle_alpha   90.00
_cell.angle_beta   90.00
_cell.angle_gamma   90.00
#
_symmetry.space_group_name_H-M   'P 1'
#
loop_
_entity.id
_entity.type
_entity.pdbx_description
1 polymer ?
#
loop_
_entity_poly.entity_id
_entity_poly.type
_entity_poly.pdbx_seq_one_letter_code
_entity_poly.pdbx_strand_id
1 'polypeptide(L)'
;DQLVETINTHAESRSTGAKIFVSGDLEDGDHTLKLVAKTNAAIGVEAAYVINNGGVGMIELEDSAYTMNEESSLDVKIKRVGGTKGTITAKIQPNPGSAIQDDFNTELAPVVTLNDGQAEVTVKAAETRRNTNMTGDRVFSIELTEKTPDNAIIGFNSSARITIKDADGITKEKLNTLITQSPDEAQENLYMEEGWSAYAEALEAARAVVENEEATEATIRNAYIALENAKNAL
;
A
#
# COMPACT_ATOMS: atom_id res chain seq x y z
N ASP A 1 41.70 5.97 -5.58
CA ASP A 1 40.24 6.08 -5.44
C ASP A 1 39.62 6.08 -6.85
N GLN A 2 38.83 5.06 -7.17
CA GLN A 2 38.13 4.98 -8.45
C GLN A 2 36.66 5.37 -8.23
N LEU A 3 36.13 6.29 -9.08
CA LEU A 3 34.71 6.57 -9.09
C LEU A 3 33.97 5.37 -9.69
N VAL A 4 33.10 4.75 -8.89
CA VAL A 4 32.34 3.56 -9.31
C VAL A 4 31.02 4.00 -9.97
N GLU A 5 30.30 4.94 -9.34
CA GLU A 5 28.98 5.37 -9.84
C GLU A 5 28.65 6.79 -9.36
N THR A 6 27.84 7.48 -10.15
CA THR A 6 27.19 8.74 -9.72
C THR A 6 25.69 8.53 -9.68
N ILE A 7 25.08 8.67 -8.51
CA ILE A 7 23.68 8.38 -8.26
C ILE A 7 22.92 9.70 -8.07
N ASN A 8 21.76 9.81 -8.70
CA ASN A 8 20.84 10.91 -8.43
C ASN A 8 19.93 10.51 -7.25
N THR A 9 20.09 11.19 -6.12
CA THR A 9 19.29 10.97 -4.91
C THR A 9 18.17 11.99 -4.76
N HIS A 10 17.89 12.78 -5.81
CA HIS A 10 16.79 13.75 -5.77
C HIS A 10 15.44 13.03 -5.69
N ALA A 11 14.63 13.41 -4.71
CA ALA A 11 13.24 13.01 -4.58
C ALA A 11 12.40 14.25 -4.26
N GLU A 12 11.18 14.31 -4.78
CA GLU A 12 10.23 15.41 -4.50
C GLU A 12 9.79 15.43 -3.03
N SER A 13 9.90 14.30 -2.35
CA SER A 13 9.64 14.15 -0.92
C SER A 13 10.70 13.28 -0.28
N ARG A 14 10.85 13.38 1.06
CA ARG A 14 11.77 12.51 1.81
C ARG A 14 11.35 11.05 1.63
N SER A 15 12.27 10.23 1.11
CA SER A 15 12.13 8.79 1.01
C SER A 15 13.10 8.12 1.98
N THR A 16 12.67 7.09 2.69
CA THR A 16 13.48 6.23 3.56
C THR A 16 13.54 4.83 2.97
N GLY A 17 14.62 4.09 3.23
CA GLY A 17 14.78 2.71 2.76
C GLY A 17 15.04 2.55 1.26
N ALA A 18 15.33 3.62 0.53
CA ALA A 18 15.63 3.52 -0.89
C ALA A 18 17.01 2.89 -1.13
N LYS A 19 17.05 1.76 -1.85
CA LYS A 19 18.29 1.12 -2.29
C LYS A 19 18.90 1.94 -3.42
N ILE A 20 20.01 2.60 -3.15
CA ILE A 20 20.62 3.55 -4.08
C ILE A 20 21.84 2.99 -4.80
N PHE A 21 22.51 2.01 -4.26
CA PHE A 21 23.73 1.45 -4.82
C PHE A 21 23.94 -0.01 -4.42
N VAL A 22 24.42 -0.80 -5.36
CA VAL A 22 24.90 -2.18 -5.13
C VAL A 22 26.22 -2.31 -5.86
N SER A 23 27.31 -2.57 -5.12
CA SER A 23 28.56 -2.98 -5.77
C SER A 23 28.36 -4.35 -6.40
N GLY A 24 29.04 -4.67 -7.45
CA GLY A 24 29.18 -6.07 -7.85
C GLY A 24 29.91 -6.90 -6.79
N ASP A 25 30.18 -8.17 -7.11
CA ASP A 25 31.00 -9.03 -6.26
C ASP A 25 32.38 -8.39 -6.04
N LEU A 26 32.78 -8.32 -4.77
CA LEU A 26 34.08 -7.83 -4.37
C LEU A 26 34.97 -9.04 -4.04
N GLU A 27 36.25 -8.94 -4.35
CA GLU A 27 37.22 -9.95 -3.93
C GLU A 27 37.34 -10.01 -2.40
N ASP A 28 37.82 -11.10 -1.86
CA ASP A 28 38.02 -11.23 -0.41
C ASP A 28 39.11 -10.25 0.07
N GLY A 29 38.80 -9.43 1.05
CA GLY A 29 39.70 -8.39 1.58
C GLY A 29 39.00 -7.19 2.20
N ASP A 30 39.79 -6.21 2.58
CA ASP A 30 39.29 -4.95 3.16
C ASP A 30 38.84 -3.99 2.06
N HIS A 31 37.59 -3.55 2.14
CA HIS A 31 37.00 -2.61 1.20
C HIS A 31 36.52 -1.34 1.90
N THR A 32 36.72 -0.21 1.22
CA THR A 32 36.27 1.09 1.72
C THR A 32 35.23 1.69 0.78
N LEU A 33 34.03 1.95 1.32
CA LEU A 33 32.98 2.71 0.62
C LEU A 33 33.11 4.18 0.99
N LYS A 34 33.36 5.04 -0.01
CA LYS A 34 33.40 6.50 0.14
C LYS A 34 32.21 7.12 -0.59
N LEU A 35 31.36 7.82 0.17
CA LEU A 35 30.25 8.60 -0.37
C LEU A 35 30.62 10.08 -0.41
N VAL A 36 30.42 10.71 -1.55
CA VAL A 36 30.73 12.12 -1.77
C VAL A 36 29.52 12.86 -2.29
N ALA A 37 29.03 13.83 -1.50
CA ALA A 37 28.01 14.75 -2.00
C ALA A 37 28.60 15.69 -3.04
N LYS A 38 28.03 15.74 -4.23
CA LYS A 38 28.44 16.69 -5.30
C LYS A 38 27.76 18.04 -5.21
N THR A 39 26.80 18.19 -4.33
CA THR A 39 26.04 19.43 -4.08
C THR A 39 26.07 19.78 -2.61
N ASN A 40 25.68 20.99 -2.26
CA ASN A 40 25.58 21.43 -0.86
C ASN A 40 24.32 20.86 -0.15
N ALA A 41 23.62 19.92 -0.75
CA ALA A 41 22.49 19.26 -0.13
C ALA A 41 22.95 18.17 0.85
N ALA A 42 22.25 18.04 1.96
CA ALA A 42 22.50 16.97 2.92
C ALA A 42 22.12 15.60 2.34
N ILE A 43 23.01 14.62 2.45
CA ILE A 43 22.71 13.22 2.17
C ILE A 43 22.70 12.47 3.49
N GLY A 44 21.61 11.74 3.74
CA GLY A 44 21.53 10.77 4.84
C GLY A 44 21.80 9.36 4.29
N VAL A 45 22.64 8.61 4.97
CA VAL A 45 22.81 7.16 4.72
C VAL A 45 22.23 6.43 5.91
N GLU A 46 21.23 5.62 5.67
CA GLU A 46 20.52 4.89 6.72
C GLU A 46 21.31 3.63 7.11
N ALA A 47 21.76 2.85 6.12
CA ALA A 47 22.53 1.64 6.35
C ALA A 47 23.39 1.28 5.13
N ALA A 48 24.46 0.51 5.37
CA ALA A 48 25.21 -0.20 4.37
C ALA A 48 25.32 -1.67 4.79
N TYR A 49 25.01 -2.58 3.89
CA TYR A 49 25.07 -4.01 4.14
C TYR A 49 26.20 -4.64 3.34
N VAL A 50 27.01 -5.44 3.99
CA VAL A 50 27.98 -6.33 3.35
C VAL A 50 27.38 -7.73 3.35
N ILE A 51 27.20 -8.31 2.18
CA ILE A 51 26.54 -9.58 1.98
C ILE A 51 27.58 -10.58 1.47
N ASN A 52 27.72 -11.70 2.17
CA ASN A 52 28.57 -12.80 1.74
C ASN A 52 27.74 -13.75 0.85
N ASN A 53 28.06 -13.83 -0.44
CA ASN A 53 27.37 -14.73 -1.40
C ASN A 53 27.42 -16.21 -0.98
N GLY A 54 28.38 -16.62 -0.18
CA GLY A 54 28.45 -17.96 0.41
C GLY A 54 27.74 -18.14 1.74
N GLY A 55 27.08 -17.09 2.27
CA GLY A 55 26.41 -17.06 3.56
C GLY A 55 24.91 -17.31 3.49
N VAL A 56 24.23 -17.03 4.61
CA VAL A 56 22.76 -17.17 4.74
C VAL A 56 21.97 -16.16 3.90
N GLY A 57 22.61 -15.08 3.47
CA GLY A 57 21.98 -14.03 2.67
C GLY A 57 21.06 -13.10 3.47
N MET A 58 20.31 -12.31 2.71
CA MET A 58 19.37 -11.28 3.16
C MET A 58 18.00 -11.59 2.57
N ILE A 59 16.93 -11.44 3.34
CA ILE A 59 15.55 -11.64 2.87
C ILE A 59 14.85 -10.31 2.66
N GLU A 60 14.08 -10.22 1.58
CA GLU A 60 13.33 -9.05 1.17
C GLU A 60 11.99 -9.45 0.58
N LEU A 61 10.99 -8.58 0.71
CA LEU A 61 9.80 -8.62 -0.13
C LEU A 61 10.19 -8.28 -1.59
N GLU A 62 9.58 -8.93 -2.58
CA GLU A 62 9.83 -8.60 -3.99
C GLU A 62 9.39 -7.16 -4.31
N ASP A 63 8.21 -6.80 -3.86
CA ASP A 63 7.60 -5.49 -4.10
C ASP A 63 7.32 -4.75 -2.79
N SER A 64 7.31 -3.43 -2.86
CA SER A 64 7.00 -2.53 -1.73
C SER A 64 5.53 -2.10 -1.69
N ALA A 65 4.73 -2.47 -2.70
CA ALA A 65 3.30 -2.13 -2.77
C ALA A 65 2.51 -3.20 -3.49
N TYR A 66 1.32 -3.48 -2.97
CA TYR A 66 0.36 -4.42 -3.54
C TYR A 66 -1.04 -3.84 -3.52
N THR A 67 -1.89 -4.37 -4.39
CA THR A 67 -3.32 -4.06 -4.41
C THR A 67 -4.10 -5.37 -4.38
N MET A 68 -5.16 -5.42 -3.58
CA MET A 68 -6.04 -6.57 -3.48
C MET A 68 -7.49 -6.11 -3.34
N ASN A 69 -8.43 -7.00 -3.63
CA ASN A 69 -9.85 -6.75 -3.42
C ASN A 69 -10.28 -7.18 -2.02
N GLU A 70 -11.45 -6.75 -1.60
CA GLU A 70 -12.15 -7.36 -0.47
C GLU A 70 -12.43 -8.84 -0.72
N GLU A 71 -12.62 -9.62 0.34
CA GLU A 71 -12.87 -11.07 0.29
C GLU A 71 -11.85 -11.84 -0.56
N SER A 72 -10.60 -11.39 -0.56
CA SER A 72 -9.51 -12.02 -1.31
C SER A 72 -8.31 -12.33 -0.44
N SER A 73 -7.37 -13.09 -0.99
CA SER A 73 -6.06 -13.31 -0.39
C SER A 73 -4.97 -12.76 -1.29
N LEU A 74 -3.86 -12.36 -0.68
CA LEU A 74 -2.67 -11.87 -1.35
C LEU A 74 -1.50 -12.80 -1.07
N ASP A 75 -0.93 -13.33 -2.14
CA ASP A 75 0.34 -14.02 -2.12
C ASP A 75 1.46 -13.02 -2.41
N VAL A 76 2.51 -13.05 -1.61
CA VAL A 76 3.69 -12.23 -1.82
C VAL A 76 4.90 -13.12 -2.05
N LYS A 77 5.80 -12.65 -2.90
CA LYS A 77 7.08 -13.30 -3.13
C LYS A 77 8.14 -12.70 -2.22
N ILE A 78 8.86 -13.57 -1.54
CA ILE A 78 10.02 -13.26 -0.70
C ILE A 78 11.26 -13.71 -1.44
N LYS A 79 12.25 -12.85 -1.55
CA LYS A 79 13.54 -13.12 -2.16
C LYS A 79 14.63 -13.23 -1.12
N ARG A 80 15.63 -14.04 -1.43
CA ARG A 80 16.87 -14.18 -0.68
C ARG A 80 18.03 -13.72 -1.55
N VAL A 81 18.75 -12.71 -1.09
CA VAL A 81 19.79 -12.02 -1.86
C VAL A 81 21.15 -12.19 -1.17
N GLY A 82 22.21 -12.36 -1.95
CA GLY A 82 23.58 -12.39 -1.45
C GLY A 82 23.97 -13.68 -0.72
N GLY A 83 23.26 -14.78 -0.93
CA GLY A 83 23.59 -16.08 -0.38
C GLY A 83 22.35 -16.93 -0.16
N THR A 84 22.52 -18.25 -0.28
CA THR A 84 21.40 -19.20 -0.12
C THR A 84 21.77 -20.37 0.82
N LYS A 85 22.87 -20.24 1.57
CA LYS A 85 23.36 -21.33 2.43
C LYS A 85 22.56 -21.42 3.72
N GLY A 86 22.13 -22.62 4.06
CA GLY A 86 21.36 -22.93 5.25
C GLY A 86 19.91 -22.45 5.14
N THR A 87 19.12 -22.70 6.17
CA THR A 87 17.72 -22.29 6.26
C THR A 87 17.61 -20.92 6.90
N ILE A 88 16.78 -20.05 6.34
CA ILE A 88 16.41 -18.77 6.92
C ILE A 88 14.89 -18.70 7.10
N THR A 89 14.44 -18.20 8.25
CA THR A 89 13.03 -17.94 8.50
C THR A 89 12.81 -16.48 8.87
N ALA A 90 11.61 -15.98 8.58
CA ALA A 90 11.10 -14.72 9.08
C ALA A 90 9.59 -14.80 9.24
N LYS A 91 9.01 -13.86 9.96
CA LYS A 91 7.57 -13.73 10.12
C LYS A 91 7.09 -12.53 9.32
N ILE A 92 5.94 -12.64 8.67
CA ILE A 92 5.25 -11.50 8.08
C ILE A 92 4.23 -10.99 9.10
N GLN A 93 4.42 -9.76 9.55
CA GLN A 93 3.54 -9.12 10.52
C GLN A 93 2.67 -8.09 9.81
N PRO A 94 1.32 -8.22 9.83
CA PRO A 94 0.42 -7.18 9.35
C PRO A 94 0.29 -6.04 10.37
N ASN A 95 0.31 -4.81 9.88
CA ASN A 95 0.18 -3.59 10.67
C ASN A 95 -0.97 -2.75 10.13
N PRO A 96 -2.01 -2.44 10.96
CA PRO A 96 -3.13 -1.59 10.56
C PRO A 96 -2.71 -0.20 10.07
N GLY A 97 -3.52 0.36 9.17
CA GLY A 97 -3.42 1.72 8.67
C GLY A 97 -4.80 2.38 8.67
N SER A 98 -5.29 2.82 7.50
CA SER A 98 -6.71 3.17 7.36
C SER A 98 -7.61 1.93 7.29
N ALA A 99 -7.08 0.75 6.92
CA ALA A 99 -7.73 -0.52 7.15
C ALA A 99 -7.57 -0.93 8.62
N ILE A 100 -8.66 -1.32 9.25
CA ILE A 100 -8.72 -1.74 10.65
C ILE A 100 -8.75 -3.28 10.75
N GLN A 101 -8.72 -3.82 11.96
CA GLN A 101 -8.72 -5.27 12.20
C GLN A 101 -9.91 -6.02 11.59
N ASP A 102 -11.04 -5.33 11.40
CA ASP A 102 -12.23 -5.94 10.80
C ASP A 102 -12.12 -6.07 9.27
N ASP A 103 -11.24 -5.29 8.64
CA ASP A 103 -11.04 -5.29 7.19
C ASP A 103 -10.16 -6.44 6.69
N PHE A 104 -9.26 -6.94 7.55
CA PHE A 104 -8.33 -8.01 7.19
C PHE A 104 -8.00 -8.92 8.38
N ASN A 105 -7.45 -10.09 8.08
CA ASN A 105 -7.07 -11.06 9.10
C ASN A 105 -5.72 -10.71 9.73
N THR A 106 -5.74 -10.04 10.88
CA THR A 106 -4.54 -9.65 11.64
C THR A 106 -3.84 -10.84 12.33
N GLU A 107 -4.52 -11.98 12.47
CA GLU A 107 -3.93 -13.19 13.04
C GLU A 107 -3.13 -13.98 11.99
N LEU A 108 -3.30 -13.66 10.71
CA LEU A 108 -2.50 -14.23 9.66
C LEU A 108 -1.09 -13.60 9.72
N ALA A 109 -0.20 -14.29 10.40
CA ALA A 109 1.21 -13.89 10.53
C ALA A 109 2.10 -15.08 10.12
N PRO A 110 2.16 -15.41 8.81
CA PRO A 110 2.84 -16.59 8.34
C PRO A 110 4.34 -16.54 8.60
N VAL A 111 4.91 -17.68 8.98
CA VAL A 111 6.34 -17.86 9.03
C VAL A 111 6.83 -18.26 7.62
N VAL A 112 7.65 -17.40 7.06
CA VAL A 112 8.34 -17.66 5.80
C VAL A 112 9.55 -18.55 6.07
N THR A 113 9.75 -19.59 5.27
CA THR A 113 10.93 -20.46 5.35
C THR A 113 11.55 -20.57 3.97
N LEU A 114 12.81 -20.20 3.86
CA LEU A 114 13.66 -20.45 2.70
C LEU A 114 14.72 -21.48 3.10
N ASN A 115 14.62 -22.66 2.52
CA ASN A 115 15.55 -23.76 2.80
C ASN A 115 16.93 -23.53 2.20
N ASP A 116 17.89 -24.38 2.55
CA ASP A 116 19.22 -24.38 1.96
C ASP A 116 19.16 -24.44 0.43
N GLY A 117 19.85 -23.53 -0.23
CA GLY A 117 19.85 -23.37 -1.69
C GLY A 117 18.63 -22.65 -2.28
N GLN A 118 17.59 -22.35 -1.50
CA GLN A 118 16.37 -21.71 -1.97
C GLN A 118 16.53 -20.20 -2.01
N ALA A 119 16.32 -19.59 -3.19
CA ALA A 119 16.48 -18.16 -3.42
C ALA A 119 15.15 -17.37 -3.30
N GLU A 120 14.01 -18.02 -3.41
CA GLU A 120 12.69 -17.36 -3.33
C GLU A 120 11.61 -18.30 -2.82
N VAL A 121 10.55 -17.73 -2.28
CA VAL A 121 9.33 -18.44 -1.88
C VAL A 121 8.14 -17.51 -2.01
N THR A 122 6.99 -18.07 -2.37
CA THR A 122 5.71 -17.35 -2.37
C THR A 122 4.87 -17.83 -1.20
N VAL A 123 4.30 -16.89 -0.44
CA VAL A 123 3.47 -17.19 0.72
C VAL A 123 2.22 -16.31 0.76
N LYS A 124 1.11 -16.86 1.28
CA LYS A 124 -0.09 -16.06 1.57
C LYS A 124 0.23 -15.11 2.72
N ALA A 125 0.32 -13.81 2.42
CA ALA A 125 0.72 -12.80 3.37
C ALA A 125 -0.45 -12.00 3.94
N ALA A 126 -1.58 -11.95 3.23
CA ALA A 126 -2.75 -11.22 3.65
C ALA A 126 -4.05 -11.91 3.21
N GLU A 127 -5.11 -11.64 3.94
CA GLU A 127 -6.45 -12.10 3.66
C GLU A 127 -7.43 -11.02 4.12
N THR A 128 -8.30 -10.55 3.22
CA THR A 128 -9.23 -9.46 3.50
C THR A 128 -10.65 -9.97 3.72
N ARG A 129 -11.43 -9.20 4.46
CA ARG A 129 -12.84 -9.43 4.72
C ARG A 129 -13.69 -8.41 3.97
N ARG A 130 -14.96 -8.73 3.80
CA ARG A 130 -15.92 -7.78 3.26
C ARG A 130 -16.19 -6.67 4.25
N ASN A 131 -16.22 -5.44 3.76
CA ASN A 131 -16.71 -4.29 4.46
C ASN A 131 -17.83 -3.65 3.65
N THR A 132 -19.03 -3.67 4.17
CA THR A 132 -20.21 -3.09 3.49
C THR A 132 -20.33 -1.57 3.68
N ASN A 133 -19.45 -0.97 4.46
CA ASN A 133 -19.41 0.47 4.60
C ASN A 133 -18.65 1.06 3.41
N MET A 134 -19.24 2.02 2.73
CA MET A 134 -18.65 2.71 1.59
C MET A 134 -17.54 3.66 2.06
N THR A 135 -16.39 3.12 2.46
CA THR A 135 -15.27 3.87 3.05
C THR A 135 -14.23 4.30 2.02
N GLY A 136 -14.32 3.79 0.80
CA GLY A 136 -13.27 3.89 -0.22
C GLY A 136 -12.09 2.96 0.06
N ASP A 137 -11.07 3.04 -0.79
CA ASP A 137 -9.86 2.23 -0.66
C ASP A 137 -9.22 2.41 0.71
N ARG A 138 -8.86 1.29 1.34
CA ARG A 138 -8.22 1.25 2.66
C ARG A 138 -6.82 0.67 2.57
N VAL A 139 -5.97 1.01 3.50
CA VAL A 139 -4.55 0.64 3.47
C VAL A 139 -4.13 0.04 4.79
N PHE A 140 -3.35 -1.03 4.71
CA PHE A 140 -2.52 -1.56 5.78
C PHE A 140 -1.12 -1.87 5.25
N SER A 141 -0.21 -2.31 6.10
CA SER A 141 1.12 -2.76 5.68
C SER A 141 1.44 -4.13 6.22
N ILE A 142 2.38 -4.78 5.58
CA ILE A 142 3.05 -5.99 6.09
C ILE A 142 4.53 -5.70 6.28
N GLU A 143 5.13 -6.37 7.26
CA GLU A 143 6.55 -6.20 7.59
C GLU A 143 7.20 -7.57 7.87
N LEU A 144 8.42 -7.77 7.38
CA LEU A 144 9.26 -8.91 7.74
C LEU A 144 9.87 -8.68 9.13
N THR A 145 9.63 -9.63 10.04
CA THR A 145 10.10 -9.58 11.43
C THR A 145 10.63 -10.93 11.89
N GLU A 146 11.14 -11.02 13.10
CA GLU A 146 11.49 -12.28 13.80
C GLU A 146 12.34 -13.26 12.96
N LYS A 147 13.43 -12.77 12.39
CA LYS A 147 14.32 -13.58 11.56
C LYS A 147 15.13 -14.61 12.34
N THR A 148 15.40 -15.73 11.71
CA THR A 148 16.31 -16.77 12.21
C THR A 148 17.14 -17.32 11.03
N PRO A 149 18.45 -17.56 11.15
CA PRO A 149 19.31 -17.37 12.35
C PRO A 149 19.61 -15.88 12.63
N ASP A 150 20.22 -15.59 13.77
CA ASP A 150 20.52 -14.22 14.21
C ASP A 150 21.39 -13.43 13.21
N ASN A 151 22.29 -14.10 12.51
CA ASN A 151 23.14 -13.52 11.47
C ASN A 151 22.43 -13.35 10.12
N ALA A 152 21.18 -13.77 9.98
CA ALA A 152 20.37 -13.42 8.83
C ALA A 152 20.05 -11.92 8.84
N ILE A 153 19.85 -11.33 7.67
CA ILE A 153 19.56 -9.91 7.51
C ILE A 153 18.17 -9.79 6.87
N ILE A 154 17.35 -8.90 7.43
CA ILE A 154 16.18 -8.37 6.74
C ILE A 154 16.65 -7.17 5.93
N GLY A 155 16.43 -7.20 4.63
CA GLY A 155 16.95 -6.20 3.71
C GLY A 155 16.10 -4.95 3.58
N PHE A 156 16.34 -4.20 2.52
CA PHE A 156 15.73 -2.88 2.33
C PHE A 156 14.21 -2.94 2.10
N ASN A 157 13.74 -3.93 1.33
CA ASN A 157 12.31 -4.16 1.14
C ASN A 157 11.75 -5.01 2.28
N SER A 158 11.82 -4.50 3.49
CA SER A 158 11.33 -5.19 4.69
C SER A 158 9.83 -5.03 4.91
N SER A 159 9.21 -4.05 4.28
CA SER A 159 7.79 -3.75 4.42
C SER A 159 7.14 -3.46 3.07
N ALA A 160 5.84 -3.72 2.97
CA ALA A 160 5.04 -3.38 1.81
C ALA A 160 3.70 -2.78 2.22
N ARG A 161 3.26 -1.79 1.43
CA ARG A 161 1.94 -1.18 1.55
C ARG A 161 0.92 -2.01 0.78
N ILE A 162 -0.21 -2.33 1.40
CA ILE A 162 -1.31 -3.05 0.76
C ILE A 162 -2.52 -2.13 0.67
N THR A 163 -3.06 -1.97 -0.53
CA THR A 163 -4.30 -1.23 -0.76
C THR A 163 -5.43 -2.22 -0.99
N ILE A 164 -6.45 -2.18 -0.14
CA ILE A 164 -7.71 -2.92 -0.30
C ILE A 164 -8.63 -2.07 -1.15
N LYS A 165 -9.06 -2.58 -2.29
CA LYS A 165 -10.06 -1.95 -3.14
C LYS A 165 -11.44 -2.13 -2.55
N ASP A 166 -12.15 -1.03 -2.36
CA ASP A 166 -13.52 -1.03 -1.89
C ASP A 166 -14.43 -1.61 -2.99
N ALA A 167 -14.97 -2.80 -2.76
CA ALA A 167 -15.87 -3.47 -3.70
C ALA A 167 -17.24 -2.78 -3.81
N ASP A 168 -17.63 -2.08 -2.76
CA ASP A 168 -18.85 -1.28 -2.70
C ASP A 168 -18.62 0.17 -3.13
N GLY A 169 -17.41 0.48 -3.61
CA GLY A 169 -16.99 1.78 -4.07
C GLY A 169 -18.04 2.46 -4.94
N ILE A 170 -18.32 3.72 -4.65
CA ILE A 170 -19.35 4.47 -5.36
C ILE A 170 -18.78 4.93 -6.69
N THR A 171 -19.33 4.39 -7.77
CA THR A 171 -19.02 4.82 -9.13
C THR A 171 -19.96 5.95 -9.56
N LYS A 172 -19.60 6.63 -10.64
CA LYS A 172 -20.53 7.59 -11.28
C LYS A 172 -21.86 6.94 -11.70
N GLU A 173 -21.85 5.68 -12.11
CA GLU A 173 -23.06 4.93 -12.46
C GLU A 173 -23.97 4.74 -11.24
N LYS A 174 -23.40 4.40 -10.08
CA LYS A 174 -24.17 4.28 -8.82
C LYS A 174 -24.72 5.63 -8.39
N LEU A 175 -23.92 6.71 -8.47
CA LEU A 175 -24.39 8.06 -8.18
C LEU A 175 -25.52 8.49 -9.13
N ASN A 176 -25.37 8.23 -10.43
CA ASN A 176 -26.40 8.52 -11.43
C ASN A 176 -27.70 7.70 -11.20
N THR A 177 -27.55 6.46 -10.76
CA THR A 177 -28.68 5.61 -10.38
C THR A 177 -29.42 6.20 -9.16
N LEU A 178 -28.69 6.65 -8.15
CA LEU A 178 -29.30 7.34 -6.99
C LEU A 178 -30.03 8.60 -7.42
N ILE A 179 -29.45 9.43 -8.29
CA ILE A 179 -30.08 10.64 -8.85
C ILE A 179 -31.39 10.31 -9.55
N THR A 180 -31.39 9.29 -10.42
CA THR A 180 -32.58 8.90 -11.20
C THR A 180 -33.69 8.27 -10.35
N GLN A 181 -33.35 7.68 -9.20
CA GLN A 181 -34.30 7.10 -8.23
C GLN A 181 -34.71 8.08 -7.13
N SER A 182 -34.21 9.30 -7.18
CA SER A 182 -34.51 10.35 -6.21
C SER A 182 -35.71 11.20 -6.67
N PRO A 183 -36.50 11.79 -5.75
CA PRO A 183 -37.59 12.71 -6.10
C PRO A 183 -37.12 13.80 -7.05
N ASP A 184 -37.95 14.16 -8.01
CA ASP A 184 -37.73 15.28 -8.94
C ASP A 184 -38.43 16.55 -8.49
N GLU A 185 -38.14 17.67 -9.13
CA GLU A 185 -38.71 18.98 -8.80
C GLU A 185 -40.25 18.99 -8.84
N ALA A 186 -40.89 18.13 -9.65
CA ALA A 186 -42.35 18.05 -9.71
C ALA A 186 -42.97 17.48 -8.43
N GLN A 187 -42.16 16.88 -7.57
CA GLN A 187 -42.58 16.27 -6.30
C GLN A 187 -42.33 17.17 -5.09
N GLU A 188 -41.76 18.36 -5.26
CA GLU A 188 -41.43 19.32 -4.18
C GLU A 188 -42.60 19.54 -3.23
N ASN A 189 -43.81 19.70 -3.75
CA ASN A 189 -45.01 19.94 -2.96
C ASN A 189 -45.45 18.79 -2.06
N LEU A 190 -44.79 17.64 -2.13
CA LEU A 190 -45.04 16.47 -1.29
C LEU A 190 -44.19 16.48 -0.02
N TYR A 191 -43.23 17.40 0.09
CA TYR A 191 -42.25 17.45 1.18
C TYR A 191 -42.29 18.80 1.90
N MET A 192 -41.67 18.86 3.08
CA MET A 192 -41.51 20.12 3.81
C MET A 192 -40.41 20.98 3.18
N GLU A 193 -40.68 22.30 3.07
CA GLU A 193 -39.79 23.27 2.43
C GLU A 193 -38.33 23.19 2.96
N GLU A 194 -38.15 23.07 4.27
CA GLU A 194 -36.83 23.03 4.89
C GLU A 194 -36.03 21.76 4.48
N GLY A 195 -36.65 20.60 4.45
CA GLY A 195 -36.02 19.34 4.00
C GLY A 195 -35.76 19.37 2.49
N TRP A 196 -36.69 19.88 1.72
CA TRP A 196 -36.57 19.95 0.27
C TRP A 196 -35.43 20.87 -0.20
N SER A 197 -35.20 22.01 0.44
CA SER A 197 -34.10 22.91 0.08
C SER A 197 -32.72 22.21 0.21
N ALA A 198 -32.46 21.56 1.33
CA ALA A 198 -31.19 20.82 1.54
C ALA A 198 -31.03 19.65 0.56
N TYR A 199 -32.14 18.98 0.26
CA TYR A 199 -32.15 17.88 -0.72
C TYR A 199 -31.86 18.38 -2.13
N ALA A 200 -32.52 19.48 -2.57
CA ALA A 200 -32.33 20.04 -3.90
C ALA A 200 -30.87 20.49 -4.13
N GLU A 201 -30.24 21.10 -3.13
CA GLU A 201 -28.80 21.44 -3.18
C GLU A 201 -27.92 20.21 -3.34
N ALA A 202 -28.17 19.15 -2.57
CA ALA A 202 -27.41 17.92 -2.66
C ALA A 202 -27.61 17.20 -4.01
N LEU A 203 -28.83 17.24 -4.57
CA LEU A 203 -29.15 16.67 -5.87
C LEU A 203 -28.43 17.39 -7.00
N GLU A 204 -28.40 18.73 -6.98
CA GLU A 204 -27.69 19.51 -7.97
C GLU A 204 -26.18 19.32 -7.89
N ALA A 205 -25.62 19.31 -6.69
CA ALA A 205 -24.21 18.99 -6.48
C ALA A 205 -23.84 17.58 -7.01
N ALA A 206 -24.71 16.59 -6.80
CA ALA A 206 -24.50 15.23 -7.30
C ALA A 206 -24.53 15.17 -8.84
N ARG A 207 -25.44 15.89 -9.49
CA ARG A 207 -25.51 16.03 -10.96
C ARG A 207 -24.20 16.63 -11.51
N ALA A 208 -23.72 17.72 -10.92
CA ALA A 208 -22.47 18.35 -11.33
C ALA A 208 -21.26 17.41 -11.22
N VAL A 209 -21.22 16.54 -10.20
CA VAL A 209 -20.16 15.55 -10.04
C VAL A 209 -20.22 14.45 -11.12
N VAL A 210 -21.42 14.02 -11.53
CA VAL A 210 -21.58 13.04 -12.62
C VAL A 210 -21.08 13.62 -13.94
N GLU A 211 -21.35 14.89 -14.22
CA GLU A 211 -20.93 15.59 -15.45
C GLU A 211 -19.43 15.90 -15.48
N ASN A 212 -18.78 16.04 -14.33
CA ASN A 212 -17.35 16.35 -14.25
C ASN A 212 -16.50 15.13 -14.59
N GLU A 213 -15.87 15.10 -15.77
CA GLU A 213 -15.00 13.99 -16.22
C GLU A 213 -13.81 13.73 -15.30
N GLU A 214 -13.31 14.77 -14.61
CA GLU A 214 -12.16 14.69 -13.69
C GLU A 214 -12.57 14.42 -12.22
N ALA A 215 -13.85 14.09 -11.96
CA ALA A 215 -14.30 13.83 -10.60
C ALA A 215 -13.54 12.64 -10.00
N THR A 216 -12.91 12.88 -8.85
CA THR A 216 -12.19 11.83 -8.10
C THR A 216 -13.18 10.87 -7.42
N GLU A 217 -12.73 9.66 -7.11
CA GLU A 217 -13.51 8.68 -6.34
C GLU A 217 -14.03 9.29 -5.01
N ALA A 218 -13.19 10.05 -4.30
CA ALA A 218 -13.59 10.73 -3.08
C ALA A 218 -14.71 11.76 -3.32
N THR A 219 -14.65 12.50 -4.43
CA THR A 219 -15.68 13.48 -4.79
C THR A 219 -17.02 12.80 -5.11
N ILE A 220 -16.97 11.70 -5.88
CA ILE A 220 -18.15 10.92 -6.24
C ILE A 220 -18.80 10.32 -4.99
N ARG A 221 -18.01 9.73 -4.09
CA ARG A 221 -18.48 9.16 -2.83
C ARG A 221 -19.14 10.21 -1.93
N ASN A 222 -18.48 11.36 -1.76
CA ASN A 222 -19.02 12.43 -0.91
C ASN A 222 -20.36 12.95 -1.44
N ALA A 223 -20.49 13.10 -2.76
CA ALA A 223 -21.74 13.51 -3.40
C ALA A 223 -22.85 12.46 -3.22
N TYR A 224 -22.51 11.17 -3.32
CA TYR A 224 -23.46 10.09 -3.08
C TYR A 224 -23.99 10.12 -1.65
N ILE A 225 -23.08 10.17 -0.66
CA ILE A 225 -23.44 10.18 0.77
C ILE A 225 -24.28 11.41 1.10
N ALA A 226 -23.92 12.59 0.57
CA ALA A 226 -24.66 13.82 0.80
C ALA A 226 -26.10 13.74 0.25
N LEU A 227 -26.25 13.24 -0.99
CA LEU A 227 -27.58 13.07 -1.61
C LEU A 227 -28.42 12.00 -0.89
N GLU A 228 -27.80 10.86 -0.53
CA GLU A 228 -28.50 9.81 0.20
C GLU A 228 -29.00 10.28 1.57
N ASN A 229 -28.16 10.99 2.33
CA ASN A 229 -28.55 11.55 3.63
C ASN A 229 -29.65 12.61 3.48
N ALA A 230 -29.54 13.51 2.52
CA ALA A 230 -30.54 14.53 2.27
C ALA A 230 -31.90 13.91 1.82
N LYS A 231 -31.87 12.89 0.97
CA LYS A 231 -33.04 12.11 0.55
C LYS A 231 -33.73 11.42 1.74
N ASN A 232 -32.94 10.84 2.65
CA ASN A 232 -33.49 10.16 3.84
C ASN A 232 -34.02 11.13 4.90
N ALA A 233 -33.72 12.42 4.78
CA ALA A 233 -34.21 13.49 5.64
C ALA A 233 -35.48 14.19 5.12
N LEU A 234 -35.93 13.85 3.91
CA LEU A 234 -37.21 14.32 3.34
C LEU A 234 -38.42 13.72 4.06
#